data_b85d37f6ad2cdc852e1141b27e27eab5
#
_entry.id   b85d37f6ad2cdc852e1141b27e27eab5
#
_cell.length_a   1.000
_cell.length_b   1.000
_cell.length_c   1.000
_cell.angle_alpha   90.00
_cell.angle_beta   90.00
_cell.angle_gamma   90.00
#
_symmetry.space_group_name_H-M   'P 1'
#
loop_
_entity.id
_entity.type
_entity.pdbx_description
1 polymer ?
#
loop_
_entity_poly.entity_id
_entity_poly.type
_entity_poly.pdbx_seq_one_letter_code
_entity_poly.pdbx_strand_id
1 'polypeptide(L)'
;MGQYDSSELVLLKGLTYLPNNIDLRKRLAFAYDKQGKTDLRMDELDRLSFLAPEDVGIKSELAKLYFEQRRYDDQIAVLKDLLELQPNNEGAQSDLAYAYELSGRNPLDVYKNRFDKNPDNISYGLDYADKLIAADRSDEAADVLKQVVDADPSSKIALRKLGNAYDIADKLFAAAKTYERLFRLDPRDFRVALKIAEVYLENQDYSSAYDWADKAVNISGEGEAIGAKGNVYYKGFQSCRSIDISTDDRVVATLAYQLFDDAELKGYSRYSRSKEWLKENEVLFGKAQWFMMDADVKNRGFVKADGECYKWVSERLDQEKGR
;
A
#
# COMPACT_ATOMS: atom_id res chain seq x y z
N MET A 1 41.94 -16.88 -26.27
CA MET A 1 41.55 -15.90 -27.31
C MET A 1 41.66 -16.48 -28.72
N GLY A 2 42.82 -16.98 -29.17
CA GLY A 2 42.98 -17.42 -30.59
C GLY A 2 42.04 -18.48 -31.17
N GLN A 3 41.36 -19.25 -30.36
CA GLN A 3 40.42 -20.29 -30.86
C GLN A 3 39.12 -19.71 -31.40
N TYR A 4 38.57 -18.66 -30.76
CA TYR A 4 37.32 -18.02 -31.20
C TYR A 4 37.59 -17.07 -32.38
N ASP A 5 38.78 -16.44 -32.46
CA ASP A 5 39.16 -15.58 -33.58
C ASP A 5 39.26 -16.39 -34.91
N SER A 6 39.82 -17.60 -34.87
CA SER A 6 39.84 -18.50 -36.01
C SER A 6 38.44 -19.00 -36.40
N SER A 7 37.57 -19.26 -35.37
CA SER A 7 36.19 -19.66 -35.61
C SER A 7 35.40 -18.55 -36.32
N GLU A 8 35.56 -17.30 -35.90
CA GLU A 8 34.93 -16.13 -36.50
C GLU A 8 35.25 -16.04 -37.99
N LEU A 9 36.54 -16.12 -38.36
CA LEU A 9 36.97 -16.04 -39.78
C LEU A 9 36.32 -17.13 -40.64
N VAL A 10 36.27 -18.35 -40.12
CA VAL A 10 35.66 -19.49 -40.86
C VAL A 10 34.16 -19.31 -41.00
N LEU A 11 33.48 -18.84 -39.94
CA LEU A 11 32.04 -18.62 -39.93
C LEU A 11 31.67 -17.48 -40.89
N LEU A 12 32.40 -16.35 -40.86
CA LEU A 12 32.21 -15.24 -41.76
C LEU A 12 32.39 -15.68 -43.23
N LYS A 13 33.43 -16.48 -43.52
CA LYS A 13 33.62 -17.07 -44.84
C LYS A 13 32.46 -17.99 -45.24
N GLY A 14 31.93 -18.80 -44.33
CA GLY A 14 30.76 -19.63 -44.58
C GLY A 14 29.52 -18.79 -44.93
N LEU A 15 29.32 -17.68 -44.20
CA LEU A 15 28.21 -16.76 -44.44
C LEU A 15 28.31 -15.95 -45.75
N THR A 16 29.49 -15.86 -46.40
CA THR A 16 29.57 -15.31 -47.77
C THR A 16 28.87 -16.20 -48.79
N TYR A 17 28.84 -17.52 -48.56
CA TYR A 17 28.15 -18.47 -49.41
C TYR A 17 26.72 -18.78 -48.98
N LEU A 18 26.47 -18.73 -47.67
CA LEU A 18 25.18 -19.07 -47.07
C LEU A 18 24.71 -17.94 -46.12
N PRO A 19 24.35 -16.77 -46.65
CA PRO A 19 24.15 -15.55 -45.86
C PRO A 19 22.99 -15.66 -44.85
N ASN A 20 22.01 -16.52 -45.08
CA ASN A 20 20.85 -16.69 -44.22
C ASN A 20 20.87 -17.99 -43.40
N ASN A 21 22.04 -18.65 -43.32
CA ASN A 21 22.17 -19.89 -42.56
C ASN A 21 22.10 -19.59 -41.04
N ILE A 22 21.02 -20.05 -40.38
CA ILE A 22 20.75 -19.82 -38.98
C ILE A 22 21.81 -20.43 -38.07
N ASP A 23 22.28 -21.65 -38.38
CA ASP A 23 23.26 -22.32 -37.54
C ASP A 23 24.64 -21.64 -37.56
N LEU A 24 25.08 -21.17 -38.74
CA LEU A 24 26.33 -20.41 -38.84
C LEU A 24 26.23 -19.08 -38.08
N ARG A 25 25.09 -18.39 -38.15
CA ARG A 25 24.87 -17.16 -37.42
C ARG A 25 24.80 -17.37 -35.93
N LYS A 26 24.11 -18.42 -35.43
CA LYS A 26 24.10 -18.77 -34.02
C LYS A 26 25.50 -19.04 -33.47
N ARG A 27 26.34 -19.78 -34.26
CA ARG A 27 27.73 -20.03 -33.89
C ARG A 27 28.58 -18.75 -33.91
N LEU A 28 28.33 -17.85 -34.84
CA LEU A 28 29.01 -16.56 -34.92
C LEU A 28 28.64 -15.67 -33.72
N ALA A 29 27.38 -15.55 -33.38
CA ALA A 29 26.91 -14.83 -32.19
C ALA A 29 27.57 -15.39 -30.92
N PHE A 30 27.65 -16.72 -30.78
CA PHE A 30 28.36 -17.37 -29.68
C PHE A 30 29.88 -17.05 -29.67
N ALA A 31 30.54 -17.03 -30.85
CA ALA A 31 31.95 -16.67 -30.94
C ALA A 31 32.18 -15.22 -30.51
N TYR A 32 31.28 -14.29 -30.88
CA TYR A 32 31.31 -12.90 -30.43
C TYR A 32 31.09 -12.77 -28.93
N ASP A 33 30.17 -13.54 -28.34
CA ASP A 33 29.99 -13.61 -26.91
C ASP A 33 31.30 -13.95 -26.19
N LYS A 34 31.99 -15.01 -26.62
CA LYS A 34 33.25 -15.46 -26.03
C LYS A 34 34.43 -14.48 -26.23
N GLN A 35 34.32 -13.62 -27.17
CA GLN A 35 35.32 -12.57 -27.46
C GLN A 35 34.97 -11.24 -26.79
N GLY A 36 33.77 -11.11 -26.14
CA GLY A 36 33.29 -9.85 -25.58
C GLY A 36 32.90 -8.81 -26.62
N LYS A 37 32.66 -9.22 -27.87
CA LYS A 37 32.23 -8.36 -29.00
C LYS A 37 30.72 -8.15 -28.94
N THR A 38 30.24 -7.42 -27.96
CA THR A 38 28.78 -7.32 -27.65
C THR A 38 27.99 -6.72 -28.80
N ASP A 39 28.48 -5.67 -29.45
CA ASP A 39 27.76 -5.03 -30.57
C ASP A 39 27.60 -5.99 -31.77
N LEU A 40 28.66 -6.71 -32.13
CA LEU A 40 28.61 -7.68 -33.22
C LEU A 40 27.69 -8.88 -32.87
N ARG A 41 27.69 -9.31 -31.60
CA ARG A 41 26.76 -10.33 -31.11
C ARG A 41 25.32 -9.86 -31.26
N MET A 42 25.04 -8.64 -30.88
CA MET A 42 23.71 -8.05 -30.98
C MET A 42 23.23 -7.95 -32.45
N ASP A 43 24.11 -7.50 -33.35
CA ASP A 43 23.82 -7.46 -34.81
C ASP A 43 23.46 -8.85 -35.36
N GLU A 44 24.18 -9.90 -34.96
CA GLU A 44 23.86 -11.26 -35.39
C GLU A 44 22.55 -11.78 -34.77
N LEU A 45 22.25 -11.46 -33.52
CA LEU A 45 20.99 -11.82 -32.87
C LEU A 45 19.80 -11.08 -33.49
N ASP A 46 19.94 -9.81 -33.86
CA ASP A 46 18.93 -9.06 -34.63
C ASP A 46 18.63 -9.74 -35.99
N ARG A 47 19.67 -10.12 -36.72
CA ARG A 47 19.49 -10.88 -37.96
C ARG A 47 18.84 -12.24 -37.74
N LEU A 48 19.20 -12.93 -36.67
CA LEU A 48 18.60 -14.20 -36.28
C LEU A 48 17.13 -14.06 -35.91
N SER A 49 16.77 -12.99 -35.18
CA SER A 49 15.40 -12.70 -34.83
C SER A 49 14.51 -12.47 -36.07
N PHE A 50 15.08 -11.89 -37.11
CA PHE A 50 14.40 -11.73 -38.42
C PHE A 50 14.30 -13.06 -39.18
N LEU A 51 15.37 -13.88 -39.19
CA LEU A 51 15.42 -15.15 -39.96
C LEU A 51 14.63 -16.27 -39.25
N ALA A 52 14.48 -16.22 -37.95
CA ALA A 52 13.76 -17.18 -37.13
C ALA A 52 12.80 -16.43 -36.16
N PRO A 53 11.74 -15.82 -36.68
CA PRO A 53 10.86 -14.93 -35.88
C PRO A 53 10.14 -15.66 -34.76
N GLU A 54 10.00 -16.98 -34.79
CA GLU A 54 9.36 -17.79 -33.74
C GLU A 54 10.36 -18.32 -32.70
N ASP A 55 11.66 -18.04 -32.84
CA ASP A 55 12.67 -18.49 -31.88
C ASP A 55 12.66 -17.59 -30.63
N VAL A 56 11.90 -18.02 -29.63
CA VAL A 56 11.78 -17.33 -28.32
C VAL A 56 13.14 -17.19 -27.62
N GLY A 57 14.04 -18.16 -27.79
CA GLY A 57 15.37 -18.12 -27.17
C GLY A 57 16.20 -16.95 -27.68
N ILE A 58 16.20 -16.73 -29.00
CA ILE A 58 16.89 -15.60 -29.64
C ILE A 58 16.31 -14.27 -29.14
N LYS A 59 14.97 -14.15 -29.13
CA LYS A 59 14.29 -12.94 -28.65
C LYS A 59 14.62 -12.65 -27.17
N SER A 60 14.63 -13.67 -26.33
CA SER A 60 14.96 -13.51 -24.90
C SER A 60 16.42 -13.06 -24.70
N GLU A 61 17.34 -13.63 -25.46
CA GLU A 61 18.75 -13.26 -25.40
C GLU A 61 18.99 -11.83 -25.89
N LEU A 62 18.34 -11.45 -26.99
CA LEU A 62 18.41 -10.10 -27.54
C LEU A 62 17.81 -9.05 -26.60
N ALA A 63 16.67 -9.34 -26.00
CA ALA A 63 16.04 -8.44 -25.00
C ALA A 63 16.97 -8.20 -23.80
N LYS A 64 17.67 -9.23 -23.34
CA LYS A 64 18.66 -9.12 -22.26
C LYS A 64 19.84 -8.24 -22.64
N LEU A 65 20.38 -8.40 -23.85
CA LEU A 65 21.47 -7.56 -24.34
C LEU A 65 21.06 -6.11 -24.50
N TYR A 66 19.88 -5.83 -25.02
CA TYR A 66 19.36 -4.47 -25.10
C TYR A 66 19.21 -3.84 -23.70
N PHE A 67 18.76 -4.59 -22.70
CA PHE A 67 18.73 -4.13 -21.33
C PHE A 67 20.13 -3.77 -20.79
N GLU A 68 21.11 -4.65 -20.98
CA GLU A 68 22.50 -4.43 -20.54
C GLU A 68 23.13 -3.19 -21.20
N GLN A 69 22.74 -2.91 -22.47
CA GLN A 69 23.18 -1.73 -23.22
C GLN A 69 22.29 -0.49 -23.00
N ARG A 70 21.30 -0.55 -22.11
CA ARG A 70 20.31 0.51 -21.83
C ARG A 70 19.50 0.95 -23.07
N ARG A 71 19.38 0.08 -24.05
CA ARG A 71 18.57 0.28 -25.26
C ARG A 71 17.13 -0.16 -24.99
N TYR A 72 16.44 0.57 -24.10
CA TYR A 72 15.12 0.16 -23.60
C TYR A 72 14.04 0.15 -24.70
N ASP A 73 14.10 1.04 -25.68
CA ASP A 73 13.13 1.06 -26.79
C ASP A 73 13.24 -0.20 -27.66
N ASP A 74 14.44 -0.65 -27.94
CA ASP A 74 14.68 -1.88 -28.69
C ASP A 74 14.30 -3.11 -27.87
N GLN A 75 14.61 -3.09 -26.56
CA GLN A 75 14.17 -4.12 -25.61
C GLN A 75 12.64 -4.25 -25.61
N ILE A 76 11.91 -3.12 -25.52
CA ILE A 76 10.45 -3.08 -25.54
C ILE A 76 9.90 -3.71 -26.83
N ALA A 77 10.49 -3.41 -27.99
CA ALA A 77 10.06 -3.97 -29.26
C ALA A 77 10.18 -5.50 -29.27
N VAL A 78 11.36 -6.01 -28.91
CA VAL A 78 11.62 -7.47 -28.89
C VAL A 78 10.79 -8.20 -27.86
N LEU A 79 10.55 -7.59 -26.66
CA LEU A 79 9.70 -8.20 -25.63
C LEU A 79 8.23 -8.26 -26.05
N LYS A 80 7.73 -7.27 -26.80
CA LYS A 80 6.38 -7.32 -27.37
C LYS A 80 6.25 -8.48 -28.37
N ASP A 81 7.19 -8.62 -29.28
CA ASP A 81 7.21 -9.75 -30.23
C ASP A 81 7.29 -11.10 -29.52
N LEU A 82 8.08 -11.18 -28.44
CA LEU A 82 8.16 -12.38 -27.61
C LEU A 82 6.81 -12.71 -26.95
N LEU A 83 6.12 -11.68 -26.43
CA LEU A 83 4.82 -11.84 -25.79
C LEU A 83 3.67 -12.11 -26.78
N GLU A 84 3.83 -11.82 -28.07
CA GLU A 84 2.91 -12.31 -29.11
C GLU A 84 3.01 -13.84 -29.25
N LEU A 85 4.23 -14.40 -29.14
CA LEU A 85 4.48 -15.84 -29.20
C LEU A 85 4.13 -16.55 -27.89
N GLN A 86 4.40 -15.91 -26.78
CA GLN A 86 4.21 -16.44 -25.43
C GLN A 86 3.50 -15.43 -24.54
N PRO A 87 2.17 -15.24 -24.68
CA PRO A 87 1.41 -14.23 -23.94
C PRO A 87 1.50 -14.35 -22.42
N ASN A 88 1.69 -15.56 -21.90
CA ASN A 88 1.76 -15.86 -20.48
C ASN A 88 3.20 -15.97 -19.93
N ASN A 89 4.20 -15.49 -20.66
CA ASN A 89 5.58 -15.46 -20.18
C ASN A 89 5.74 -14.36 -19.12
N GLU A 90 5.64 -14.73 -17.84
CA GLU A 90 5.70 -13.79 -16.71
C GLU A 90 7.02 -13.01 -16.66
N GLY A 91 8.14 -13.66 -16.99
CA GLY A 91 9.45 -12.99 -17.04
C GLY A 91 9.46 -11.87 -18.08
N ALA A 92 9.03 -12.17 -19.31
CA ALA A 92 8.98 -11.18 -20.38
C ALA A 92 7.98 -10.04 -20.09
N GLN A 93 6.86 -10.33 -19.41
CA GLN A 93 5.91 -9.28 -18.99
C GLN A 93 6.51 -8.36 -17.92
N SER A 94 7.24 -8.92 -16.97
CA SER A 94 7.92 -8.15 -15.92
C SER A 94 9.05 -7.29 -16.53
N ASP A 95 9.85 -7.86 -17.42
CA ASP A 95 10.92 -7.15 -18.12
C ASP A 95 10.37 -6.01 -19.00
N LEU A 96 9.23 -6.24 -19.66
CA LEU A 96 8.55 -5.22 -20.46
C LEU A 96 8.07 -4.05 -19.58
N ALA A 97 7.43 -4.34 -18.46
CA ALA A 97 6.98 -3.29 -17.53
C ALA A 97 8.16 -2.47 -17.02
N TYR A 98 9.26 -3.14 -16.65
CA TYR A 98 10.47 -2.48 -16.17
C TYR A 98 11.16 -1.65 -17.26
N ALA A 99 11.21 -2.15 -18.50
CA ALA A 99 11.74 -1.39 -19.64
C ALA A 99 10.92 -0.12 -19.91
N TYR A 100 9.58 -0.17 -19.75
CA TYR A 100 8.72 1.01 -19.84
C TYR A 100 9.09 2.04 -18.76
N GLU A 101 9.26 1.62 -17.50
CA GLU A 101 9.67 2.51 -16.41
C GLU A 101 11.02 3.18 -16.70
N LEU A 102 12.02 2.41 -17.13
CA LEU A 102 13.37 2.91 -17.42
C LEU A 102 13.42 3.81 -18.66
N SER A 103 12.52 3.62 -19.62
CA SER A 103 12.39 4.49 -20.81
C SER A 103 11.56 5.75 -20.53
N GLY A 104 11.05 5.94 -19.31
CA GLY A 104 10.16 7.05 -18.94
C GLY A 104 8.74 6.93 -19.51
N ARG A 105 8.36 5.76 -20.00
CA ARG A 105 6.99 5.47 -20.48
C ARG A 105 6.11 5.01 -19.31
N ASN A 106 4.79 5.19 -19.46
CA ASN A 106 3.84 4.71 -18.47
C ASN A 106 3.68 3.18 -18.57
N PRO A 107 4.02 2.39 -17.54
CA PRO A 107 3.91 0.94 -17.57
C PRO A 107 2.46 0.43 -17.36
N LEU A 108 1.50 1.30 -17.04
CA LEU A 108 0.11 0.91 -16.71
C LEU A 108 -0.54 0.06 -17.81
N ASP A 109 -0.29 0.36 -19.09
CA ASP A 109 -0.84 -0.42 -20.21
C ASP A 109 -0.34 -1.87 -20.20
N VAL A 110 0.90 -2.08 -19.77
CA VAL A 110 1.48 -3.43 -19.66
C VAL A 110 0.77 -4.21 -18.55
N TYR A 111 0.61 -3.61 -17.36
CA TYR A 111 -0.09 -4.23 -16.23
C TYR A 111 -1.57 -4.47 -16.55
N LYS A 112 -2.23 -3.49 -17.20
CA LYS A 112 -3.60 -3.61 -17.64
C LYS A 112 -3.79 -4.79 -18.59
N ASN A 113 -3.01 -4.86 -19.67
CA ASN A 113 -3.08 -5.95 -20.65
C ASN A 113 -2.84 -7.32 -20.02
N ARG A 114 -1.94 -7.41 -19.03
CA ARG A 114 -1.65 -8.64 -18.32
C ARG A 114 -2.86 -9.11 -17.50
N PHE A 115 -3.50 -8.19 -16.79
CA PHE A 115 -4.69 -8.47 -16.01
C PHE A 115 -5.90 -8.78 -16.91
N ASP A 116 -6.14 -7.98 -17.96
CA ASP A 116 -7.27 -8.19 -18.89
C ASP A 116 -7.23 -9.57 -19.58
N LYS A 117 -6.02 -10.08 -19.89
CA LYS A 117 -5.84 -11.41 -20.47
C LYS A 117 -6.00 -12.55 -19.46
N ASN A 118 -5.79 -12.29 -18.19
CA ASN A 118 -5.80 -13.29 -17.13
C ASN A 118 -6.50 -12.73 -15.87
N PRO A 119 -7.80 -12.41 -15.94
CA PRO A 119 -8.51 -11.73 -14.85
C PRO A 119 -8.63 -12.58 -13.57
N ASP A 120 -8.52 -13.91 -13.69
CA ASP A 120 -8.51 -14.83 -12.55
C ASP A 120 -7.16 -14.89 -11.82
N ASN A 121 -6.12 -14.28 -12.38
CA ASN A 121 -4.82 -14.22 -11.73
C ASN A 121 -4.78 -13.06 -10.73
N ILE A 122 -5.00 -13.39 -9.46
CA ILE A 122 -5.04 -12.45 -8.33
C ILE A 122 -3.78 -11.57 -8.28
N SER A 123 -2.59 -12.16 -8.52
CA SER A 123 -1.33 -11.44 -8.47
C SER A 123 -1.28 -10.30 -9.51
N TYR A 124 -1.78 -10.55 -10.72
CA TYR A 124 -1.81 -9.55 -11.79
C TYR A 124 -2.73 -8.38 -11.46
N GLY A 125 -3.90 -8.69 -10.85
CA GLY A 125 -4.82 -7.64 -10.38
C GLY A 125 -4.23 -6.80 -9.26
N LEU A 126 -3.54 -7.44 -8.30
CA LEU A 126 -2.84 -6.74 -7.20
C LEU A 126 -1.73 -5.84 -7.72
N ASP A 127 -0.88 -6.33 -8.64
CA ASP A 127 0.21 -5.55 -9.24
C ASP A 127 -0.33 -4.34 -10.02
N TYR A 128 -1.39 -4.56 -10.82
CA TYR A 128 -2.01 -3.49 -11.59
C TYR A 128 -2.62 -2.42 -10.69
N ALA A 129 -3.31 -2.83 -9.63
CA ALA A 129 -3.87 -1.91 -8.65
C ALA A 129 -2.79 -1.10 -7.92
N ASP A 130 -1.66 -1.71 -7.55
CA ASP A 130 -0.53 -0.98 -6.95
C ASP A 130 0.02 0.11 -7.88
N LYS A 131 0.15 -0.20 -9.17
CA LYS A 131 0.60 0.80 -10.15
C LYS A 131 -0.43 1.91 -10.39
N LEU A 132 -1.73 1.59 -10.33
CA LEU A 132 -2.78 2.59 -10.38
C LEU A 132 -2.75 3.52 -9.17
N ILE A 133 -2.57 2.98 -7.95
CA ILE A 133 -2.43 3.79 -6.73
C ILE A 133 -1.20 4.70 -6.82
N ALA A 134 -0.06 4.16 -7.28
CA ALA A 134 1.17 4.94 -7.45
C ALA A 134 1.05 6.04 -8.53
N ALA A 135 0.07 5.93 -9.43
CA ALA A 135 -0.27 6.93 -10.45
C ALA A 135 -1.43 7.86 -10.06
N ASP A 136 -1.80 7.92 -8.76
CA ASP A 136 -2.92 8.69 -8.21
C ASP A 136 -4.30 8.34 -8.83
N ARG A 137 -4.47 7.09 -9.31
CA ARG A 137 -5.70 6.55 -9.92
C ARG A 137 -6.41 5.58 -8.98
N SER A 138 -6.64 6.00 -7.74
CA SER A 138 -7.16 5.15 -6.65
C SER A 138 -8.57 4.63 -6.90
N ASP A 139 -9.41 5.36 -7.61
CA ASP A 139 -10.75 4.89 -8.02
C ASP A 139 -10.67 3.66 -8.93
N GLU A 140 -9.80 3.72 -9.93
CA GLU A 140 -9.61 2.61 -10.86
C GLU A 140 -8.93 1.41 -10.18
N ALA A 141 -8.00 1.68 -9.26
CA ALA A 141 -7.41 0.64 -8.42
C ALA A 141 -8.47 -0.09 -7.58
N ALA A 142 -9.43 0.65 -7.01
CA ALA A 142 -10.54 0.06 -6.27
C ALA A 142 -11.42 -0.83 -7.16
N ASP A 143 -11.68 -0.43 -8.40
CA ASP A 143 -12.48 -1.24 -9.33
C ASP A 143 -11.76 -2.55 -9.74
N VAL A 144 -10.44 -2.50 -9.95
CA VAL A 144 -9.61 -3.70 -10.18
C VAL A 144 -9.61 -4.59 -8.94
N LEU A 145 -9.38 -4.01 -7.76
CA LEU A 145 -9.32 -4.76 -6.50
C LEU A 145 -10.68 -5.38 -6.12
N LYS A 146 -11.80 -4.77 -6.50
CA LYS A 146 -13.12 -5.40 -6.37
C LYS A 146 -13.20 -6.71 -7.15
N GLN A 147 -12.73 -6.71 -8.41
CA GLN A 147 -12.70 -7.93 -9.22
C GLN A 147 -11.82 -9.01 -8.56
N VAL A 148 -10.65 -8.61 -8.04
CA VAL A 148 -9.76 -9.52 -7.29
C VAL A 148 -10.44 -10.08 -6.05
N VAL A 149 -11.16 -9.24 -5.27
CA VAL A 149 -11.90 -9.67 -4.07
C VAL A 149 -13.10 -10.52 -4.42
N ASP A 150 -13.71 -10.34 -5.58
CA ASP A 150 -14.81 -11.17 -6.05
C ASP A 150 -14.31 -12.56 -6.48
N ALA A 151 -13.11 -12.63 -7.06
CA ALA A 151 -12.43 -13.90 -7.38
C ALA A 151 -11.95 -14.66 -6.13
N ASP A 152 -11.40 -13.96 -5.13
CA ASP A 152 -11.05 -14.54 -3.82
C ASP A 152 -11.57 -13.67 -2.67
N PRO A 153 -12.79 -13.94 -2.20
CA PRO A 153 -13.40 -13.22 -1.09
C PRO A 153 -12.69 -13.34 0.25
N SER A 154 -11.75 -14.26 0.38
CA SER A 154 -10.97 -14.52 1.60
C SER A 154 -9.57 -13.94 1.57
N SER A 155 -9.17 -13.33 0.46
CA SER A 155 -7.85 -12.72 0.31
C SER A 155 -7.69 -11.50 1.22
N LYS A 156 -6.99 -11.68 2.36
CA LYS A 156 -6.69 -10.60 3.29
C LYS A 156 -5.87 -9.47 2.63
N ILE A 157 -5.00 -9.84 1.68
CA ILE A 157 -4.16 -8.88 0.94
C ILE A 157 -5.04 -8.01 0.04
N ALA A 158 -5.93 -8.63 -0.74
CA ALA A 158 -6.82 -7.90 -1.64
C ALA A 158 -7.78 -6.99 -0.87
N LEU A 159 -8.37 -7.47 0.22
CA LEU A 159 -9.24 -6.65 1.08
C LEU A 159 -8.50 -5.47 1.70
N ARG A 160 -7.27 -5.68 2.17
CA ARG A 160 -6.45 -4.59 2.73
C ARG A 160 -6.14 -3.52 1.68
N LYS A 161 -5.74 -3.95 0.47
CA LYS A 161 -5.47 -3.03 -0.64
C LYS A 161 -6.74 -2.31 -1.12
N LEU A 162 -7.87 -3.00 -1.19
CA LEU A 162 -9.16 -2.40 -1.56
C LEU A 162 -9.61 -1.35 -0.54
N GLY A 163 -9.49 -1.67 0.76
CA GLY A 163 -9.76 -0.69 1.82
C GLY A 163 -8.87 0.54 1.70
N ASN A 164 -7.58 0.35 1.44
CA ASN A 164 -6.63 1.44 1.24
C ASN A 164 -6.93 2.27 -0.03
N ALA A 165 -7.30 1.62 -1.14
CA ALA A 165 -7.68 2.34 -2.37
C ALA A 165 -8.91 3.22 -2.16
N TYR A 166 -9.93 2.71 -1.44
CA TYR A 166 -11.11 3.50 -1.06
C TYR A 166 -10.77 4.66 -0.13
N ASP A 167 -9.88 4.44 0.84
CA ASP A 167 -9.42 5.45 1.79
C ASP A 167 -8.72 6.61 1.06
N ILE A 168 -7.76 6.30 0.19
CA ILE A 168 -7.07 7.30 -0.65
C ILE A 168 -8.06 8.03 -1.59
N ALA A 169 -9.08 7.34 -2.09
CA ALA A 169 -10.13 7.93 -2.95
C ALA A 169 -11.20 8.70 -2.17
N ASP A 170 -11.01 8.95 -0.87
CA ASP A 170 -11.97 9.61 0.04
C ASP A 170 -13.36 8.93 0.10
N LYS A 171 -13.41 7.62 -0.20
CA LYS A 171 -14.61 6.80 -0.10
C LYS A 171 -14.67 6.12 1.27
N LEU A 172 -14.66 6.94 2.34
CA LEU A 172 -14.46 6.51 3.72
C LEU A 172 -15.45 5.41 4.17
N PHE A 173 -16.72 5.51 3.79
CA PHE A 173 -17.70 4.47 4.13
C PHE A 173 -17.37 3.11 3.48
N ALA A 174 -16.95 3.10 2.22
CA ALA A 174 -16.57 1.87 1.52
C ALA A 174 -15.28 1.29 2.10
N ALA A 175 -14.32 2.14 2.47
CA ALA A 175 -13.10 1.76 3.16
C ALA A 175 -13.40 1.06 4.49
N ALA A 176 -14.22 1.69 5.37
CA ALA A 176 -14.61 1.12 6.65
C ALA A 176 -15.26 -0.26 6.48
N LYS A 177 -16.24 -0.40 5.58
CA LYS A 177 -16.91 -1.67 5.32
C LYS A 177 -15.97 -2.75 4.79
N THR A 178 -14.98 -2.37 3.99
CA THR A 178 -13.97 -3.31 3.48
C THR A 178 -13.04 -3.77 4.60
N TYR A 179 -12.57 -2.86 5.45
CA TYR A 179 -11.75 -3.23 6.61
C TYR A 179 -12.55 -4.03 7.65
N GLU A 180 -13.84 -3.75 7.87
CA GLU A 180 -14.72 -4.58 8.70
C GLU A 180 -14.81 -6.02 8.16
N ARG A 181 -14.87 -6.19 6.83
CA ARG A 181 -14.83 -7.51 6.19
C ARG A 181 -13.48 -8.19 6.43
N LEU A 182 -12.38 -7.45 6.31
CA LEU A 182 -11.04 -7.95 6.62
C LEU A 182 -10.93 -8.38 8.10
N PHE A 183 -11.46 -7.57 9.02
CA PHE A 183 -11.46 -7.88 10.45
C PHE A 183 -12.26 -9.15 10.78
N ARG A 184 -13.38 -9.43 10.08
CA ARG A 184 -14.13 -10.69 10.26
C ARG A 184 -13.32 -11.93 9.89
N LEU A 185 -12.32 -11.81 8.99
CA LEU A 185 -11.41 -12.92 8.64
C LEU A 185 -10.31 -13.12 9.70
N ASP A 186 -10.00 -12.07 10.46
CA ASP A 186 -9.02 -12.12 11.54
C ASP A 186 -9.40 -11.18 12.71
N PRO A 187 -10.28 -11.61 13.61
CA PRO A 187 -10.77 -10.78 14.70
C PRO A 187 -9.75 -10.48 15.79
N ARG A 188 -8.54 -11.03 15.68
CA ARG A 188 -7.44 -10.76 16.61
C ARG A 188 -6.44 -9.73 16.08
N ASP A 189 -6.58 -9.30 14.84
CA ASP A 189 -5.73 -8.25 14.26
C ASP A 189 -6.21 -6.87 14.75
N PHE A 190 -5.68 -6.44 15.91
CA PHE A 190 -6.02 -5.14 16.48
C PHE A 190 -5.63 -3.97 15.56
N ARG A 191 -4.63 -4.13 14.68
CA ARG A 191 -4.24 -3.07 13.73
C ARG A 191 -5.29 -2.84 12.67
N VAL A 192 -6.01 -3.89 12.25
CA VAL A 192 -7.18 -3.73 11.38
C VAL A 192 -8.29 -2.97 12.11
N ALA A 193 -8.54 -3.30 13.39
CA ALA A 193 -9.51 -2.53 14.22
C ALA A 193 -9.11 -1.06 14.36
N LEU A 194 -7.82 -0.77 14.55
CA LEU A 194 -7.30 0.61 14.58
C LEU A 194 -7.51 1.32 13.24
N LYS A 195 -7.27 0.64 12.11
CA LYS A 195 -7.50 1.23 10.79
C LYS A 195 -8.97 1.56 10.54
N ILE A 196 -9.88 0.70 11.01
CA ILE A 196 -11.33 0.99 10.96
C ILE A 196 -11.65 2.21 11.82
N ALA A 197 -11.11 2.29 13.04
CA ALA A 197 -11.30 3.44 13.92
C ALA A 197 -10.79 4.74 13.28
N GLU A 198 -9.64 4.70 12.61
CA GLU A 198 -9.05 5.84 11.90
C GLU A 198 -9.99 6.33 10.77
N VAL A 199 -10.47 5.42 9.92
CA VAL A 199 -11.39 5.75 8.82
C VAL A 199 -12.70 6.35 9.34
N TYR A 200 -13.29 5.81 10.41
CA TYR A 200 -14.48 6.40 11.02
C TYR A 200 -14.20 7.77 11.66
N LEU A 201 -12.99 7.95 12.22
CA LEU A 201 -12.57 9.24 12.78
C LEU A 201 -12.41 10.31 11.70
N GLU A 202 -11.86 9.96 10.55
CA GLU A 202 -11.77 10.84 9.37
C GLU A 202 -13.15 11.23 8.86
N ASN A 203 -14.09 10.30 8.88
CA ASN A 203 -15.50 10.55 8.55
C ASN A 203 -16.27 11.29 9.67
N GLN A 204 -15.61 11.71 10.74
CA GLN A 204 -16.21 12.36 11.92
C GLN A 204 -17.30 11.53 12.63
N ASP A 205 -17.34 10.22 12.39
CA ASP A 205 -18.18 9.29 13.15
C ASP A 205 -17.46 8.86 14.42
N TYR A 206 -17.48 9.73 15.43
CA TYR A 206 -16.78 9.52 16.70
C TYR A 206 -17.28 8.29 17.45
N SER A 207 -18.57 7.97 17.33
CA SER A 207 -19.16 6.79 17.99
C SER A 207 -18.55 5.50 17.47
N SER A 208 -18.59 5.31 16.13
CA SER A 208 -18.00 4.12 15.50
C SER A 208 -16.48 4.08 15.68
N ALA A 209 -15.80 5.23 15.58
CA ALA A 209 -14.36 5.33 15.80
C ALA A 209 -13.98 4.89 17.22
N TYR A 210 -14.77 5.31 18.23
CA TYR A 210 -14.58 4.91 19.61
C TYR A 210 -14.77 3.40 19.81
N ASP A 211 -15.87 2.84 19.30
CA ASP A 211 -16.16 1.40 19.45
C ASP A 211 -15.04 0.53 18.86
N TRP A 212 -14.49 0.92 17.71
CA TRP A 212 -13.41 0.18 17.06
C TRP A 212 -12.05 0.38 17.75
N ALA A 213 -11.76 1.59 18.26
CA ALA A 213 -10.56 1.85 19.04
C ALA A 213 -10.60 1.11 20.40
N ASP A 214 -11.74 1.10 21.08
CA ASP A 214 -11.96 0.33 22.31
C ASP A 214 -11.79 -1.18 22.07
N LYS A 215 -12.34 -1.69 20.97
CA LYS A 215 -12.13 -3.08 20.54
C LYS A 215 -10.65 -3.39 20.34
N ALA A 216 -9.88 -2.50 19.72
CA ALA A 216 -8.43 -2.68 19.56
C ALA A 216 -7.69 -2.72 20.90
N VAL A 217 -8.07 -1.87 21.85
CA VAL A 217 -7.54 -1.90 23.22
C VAL A 217 -7.83 -3.23 23.89
N ASN A 218 -9.08 -3.72 23.80
CA ASN A 218 -9.49 -4.99 24.39
C ASN A 218 -8.78 -6.22 23.77
N ILE A 219 -8.36 -6.13 22.51
CA ILE A 219 -7.61 -7.22 21.84
C ILE A 219 -6.14 -7.24 22.27
N SER A 220 -5.48 -6.09 22.28
CA SER A 220 -4.01 -6.03 22.44
C SER A 220 -3.56 -5.49 23.79
N GLY A 221 -4.26 -4.50 24.33
CA GLY A 221 -3.81 -3.73 25.50
C GLY A 221 -2.51 -2.93 25.27
N GLU A 222 -2.05 -2.80 24.04
CA GLU A 222 -0.82 -2.09 23.68
C GLU A 222 -1.01 -0.56 23.73
N GLY A 223 0.10 0.16 23.96
CA GLY A 223 0.11 1.63 23.99
C GLY A 223 -0.41 2.26 22.70
N GLU A 224 -0.16 1.63 21.54
CA GLU A 224 -0.69 2.08 20.25
C GLU A 224 -2.23 2.13 20.24
N ALA A 225 -2.88 1.07 20.72
CA ALA A 225 -4.34 0.99 20.76
C ALA A 225 -4.93 1.99 21.78
N ILE A 226 -4.31 2.10 22.95
CA ILE A 226 -4.71 3.05 24.00
C ILE A 226 -4.58 4.49 23.48
N GLY A 227 -3.46 4.82 22.86
CA GLY A 227 -3.23 6.15 22.29
C GLY A 227 -4.22 6.49 21.17
N ALA A 228 -4.57 5.51 20.31
CA ALA A 228 -5.58 5.71 19.27
C ALA A 228 -6.96 5.98 19.86
N LYS A 229 -7.38 5.26 20.94
CA LYS A 229 -8.61 5.57 21.67
C LYS A 229 -8.58 6.97 22.26
N GLY A 230 -7.45 7.38 22.86
CA GLY A 230 -7.24 8.76 23.34
C GLY A 230 -7.37 9.80 22.22
N ASN A 231 -6.89 9.46 21.00
CA ASN A 231 -7.01 10.34 19.85
C ASN A 231 -8.46 10.54 19.38
N VAL A 232 -9.33 9.53 19.52
CA VAL A 232 -10.76 9.70 19.24
C VAL A 232 -11.37 10.75 20.18
N TYR A 233 -11.10 10.68 21.48
CA TYR A 233 -11.54 11.71 22.42
C TYR A 233 -10.95 13.08 22.10
N TYR A 234 -9.67 13.15 21.80
CA TYR A 234 -9.00 14.41 21.46
C TYR A 234 -9.60 15.08 20.22
N LYS A 235 -9.85 14.31 19.18
CA LYS A 235 -10.47 14.81 17.93
C LYS A 235 -11.93 15.22 18.15
N GLY A 236 -12.70 14.43 18.92
CA GLY A 236 -14.05 14.77 19.33
C GLY A 236 -14.09 16.06 20.14
N PHE A 237 -13.18 16.22 21.11
CA PHE A 237 -13.01 17.46 21.86
C PHE A 237 -12.70 18.64 20.92
N GLN A 238 -11.74 18.51 20.01
CA GLN A 238 -11.39 19.59 19.08
C GLN A 238 -12.54 20.02 18.18
N SER A 239 -13.38 19.07 17.76
CA SER A 239 -14.54 19.33 16.90
C SER A 239 -15.72 19.94 17.65
N CYS A 240 -15.96 19.52 18.89
CA CYS A 240 -17.15 19.87 19.68
C CYS A 240 -16.95 21.10 20.58
N ARG A 241 -15.71 21.41 20.98
CA ARG A 241 -15.43 22.47 21.93
C ARG A 241 -15.92 23.83 21.45
N SER A 242 -16.54 24.58 22.34
CA SER A 242 -16.90 25.98 22.14
C SER A 242 -15.76 26.94 22.54
N ILE A 243 -15.94 28.24 22.30
CA ILE A 243 -14.97 29.27 22.72
C ILE A 243 -14.80 29.25 24.23
N ASP A 244 -15.91 29.18 24.96
CA ASP A 244 -15.91 29.00 26.41
C ASP A 244 -15.93 27.50 26.71
N ILE A 245 -14.81 26.99 27.23
CA ILE A 245 -14.63 25.56 27.54
C ILE A 245 -15.63 25.11 28.58
N SER A 246 -16.56 24.27 28.17
CA SER A 246 -17.62 23.73 29.06
C SER A 246 -17.08 22.62 29.98
N THR A 247 -17.90 22.20 30.92
CA THR A 247 -17.61 21.05 31.79
C THR A 247 -17.41 19.78 30.94
N ASP A 248 -18.27 19.55 29.93
CA ASP A 248 -18.20 18.38 29.08
C ASP A 248 -16.92 18.37 28.24
N ASP A 249 -16.52 19.53 27.70
CA ASP A 249 -15.24 19.69 26.98
C ASP A 249 -14.07 19.27 27.89
N ARG A 250 -14.06 19.71 29.16
CA ARG A 250 -13.02 19.37 30.12
C ARG A 250 -12.99 17.90 30.46
N VAL A 251 -14.15 17.26 30.58
CA VAL A 251 -14.27 15.82 30.85
C VAL A 251 -13.63 15.05 29.70
N VAL A 252 -14.02 15.35 28.45
CA VAL A 252 -13.52 14.64 27.27
C VAL A 252 -12.03 14.90 27.05
N ALA A 253 -11.57 16.14 27.24
CA ALA A 253 -10.15 16.50 27.21
C ALA A 253 -9.32 15.69 28.22
N THR A 254 -9.87 15.50 29.45
CA THR A 254 -9.20 14.74 30.52
C THR A 254 -9.16 13.25 30.21
N LEU A 255 -10.23 12.67 29.66
CA LEU A 255 -10.23 11.28 29.20
C LEU A 255 -9.15 11.06 28.12
N ALA A 256 -9.04 11.99 27.16
CA ALA A 256 -7.98 11.95 26.15
C ALA A 256 -6.58 12.00 26.78
N TYR A 257 -6.37 12.94 27.73
CA TYR A 257 -5.11 13.13 28.43
C TYR A 257 -4.68 11.85 29.17
N GLN A 258 -5.60 11.24 29.94
CA GLN A 258 -5.34 10.03 30.72
C GLN A 258 -4.92 8.86 29.77
N LEU A 259 -5.62 8.67 28.66
CA LEU A 259 -5.27 7.62 27.69
C LEU A 259 -3.93 7.89 27.00
N PHE A 260 -3.57 9.14 26.73
CA PHE A 260 -2.25 9.48 26.21
C PHE A 260 -1.14 9.21 27.24
N ASP A 261 -1.40 9.50 28.50
CA ASP A 261 -0.48 9.19 29.62
C ASP A 261 -0.27 7.68 29.74
N ASP A 262 -1.36 6.89 29.73
CA ASP A 262 -1.31 5.43 29.78
C ASP A 262 -0.58 4.84 28.55
N ALA A 263 -0.76 5.42 27.37
CA ALA A 263 -0.05 5.01 26.17
C ALA A 263 1.46 5.26 26.27
N GLU A 264 1.86 6.40 26.81
CA GLU A 264 3.28 6.73 27.07
C GLU A 264 3.92 5.80 28.09
N LEU A 265 3.20 5.47 29.18
CA LEU A 265 3.65 4.49 30.17
C LEU A 265 3.89 3.10 29.55
N LYS A 266 3.22 2.79 28.44
CA LYS A 266 3.42 1.59 27.62
C LYS A 266 4.40 1.79 26.44
N GLY A 267 5.14 2.88 26.42
CA GLY A 267 6.18 3.17 25.44
C GLY A 267 5.68 3.76 24.11
N TYR A 268 4.43 4.21 24.03
CA TYR A 268 3.86 4.79 22.82
C TYR A 268 3.62 6.30 22.97
N SER A 269 4.51 7.11 22.37
CA SER A 269 4.58 8.57 22.56
C SER A 269 4.10 9.40 21.37
N ARG A 270 3.42 8.80 20.39
CA ARG A 270 2.94 9.49 19.17
C ARG A 270 2.09 10.73 19.48
N TYR A 271 1.36 10.70 20.59
CA TYR A 271 0.41 11.76 20.97
C TYR A 271 0.91 12.69 22.09
N SER A 272 2.21 12.67 22.42
CA SER A 272 2.80 13.51 23.47
C SER A 272 2.50 15.00 23.28
N ARG A 273 2.60 15.49 22.04
CA ARG A 273 2.28 16.91 21.73
C ARG A 273 0.81 17.25 21.99
N SER A 274 -0.10 16.33 21.67
CA SER A 274 -1.54 16.53 21.94
C SER A 274 -1.80 16.52 23.45
N LYS A 275 -1.13 15.63 24.19
CA LYS A 275 -1.20 15.57 25.66
C LYS A 275 -0.69 16.86 26.30
N GLU A 276 0.49 17.34 25.88
CA GLU A 276 1.05 18.60 26.36
C GLU A 276 0.13 19.79 26.06
N TRP A 277 -0.39 19.86 24.85
CA TRP A 277 -1.33 20.91 24.46
C TRP A 277 -2.56 20.97 25.35
N LEU A 278 -3.16 19.83 25.69
CA LEU A 278 -4.31 19.75 26.61
C LEU A 278 -3.99 20.33 28.00
N LYS A 279 -2.78 20.06 28.50
CA LYS A 279 -2.31 20.56 29.79
C LYS A 279 -2.01 22.05 29.75
N GLU A 280 -1.27 22.52 28.76
CA GLU A 280 -0.81 23.91 28.63
C GLU A 280 -1.98 24.89 28.40
N ASN A 281 -3.04 24.45 27.73
CA ASN A 281 -4.22 25.27 27.49
C ASN A 281 -5.27 25.19 28.60
N GLU A 282 -4.95 24.58 29.75
CA GLU A 282 -5.78 24.51 30.94
C GLU A 282 -7.20 24.00 30.69
N VAL A 283 -7.36 23.07 29.73
CA VAL A 283 -8.66 22.52 29.35
C VAL A 283 -9.05 21.26 30.16
N LEU A 284 -8.21 20.83 31.07
CA LEU A 284 -8.45 19.62 31.86
C LEU A 284 -9.42 19.86 32.99
N PHE A 285 -10.16 18.81 33.38
CA PHE A 285 -11.06 18.79 34.52
C PHE A 285 -10.26 18.43 35.79
N GLY A 286 -10.00 19.41 36.64
CA GLY A 286 -9.17 19.27 37.81
C GLY A 286 -9.93 19.54 39.13
N LYS A 287 -9.19 19.71 40.25
CA LYS A 287 -9.75 19.96 41.59
C LYS A 287 -10.62 21.22 41.66
N ALA A 288 -10.25 22.28 40.93
CA ALA A 288 -11.01 23.51 40.89
C ALA A 288 -12.41 23.30 40.28
N GLN A 289 -12.49 22.53 39.20
CA GLN A 289 -13.76 22.16 38.56
C GLN A 289 -14.61 21.29 39.49
N TRP A 290 -14.03 20.31 40.17
CA TRP A 290 -14.74 19.51 41.13
C TRP A 290 -15.35 20.37 42.27
N PHE A 291 -14.60 21.36 42.73
CA PHE A 291 -15.10 22.28 43.80
C PHE A 291 -16.35 23.05 43.34
N MET A 292 -16.44 23.37 42.06
CA MET A 292 -17.54 24.13 41.45
C MET A 292 -18.76 23.28 41.10
N MET A 293 -18.67 21.95 41.15
CA MET A 293 -19.78 21.04 40.79
C MET A 293 -20.92 21.12 41.82
N ASP A 294 -22.14 20.82 41.34
CA ASP A 294 -23.34 20.70 42.14
C ASP A 294 -23.23 19.59 43.19
N ALA A 295 -24.01 19.68 44.25
CA ALA A 295 -24.03 18.73 45.34
C ALA A 295 -24.32 17.30 44.85
N ASP A 296 -25.23 17.14 43.88
CA ASP A 296 -25.60 15.83 43.34
C ASP A 296 -24.44 15.16 42.61
N VAL A 297 -23.64 15.91 41.84
CA VAL A 297 -22.42 15.42 41.17
C VAL A 297 -21.39 15.00 42.21
N LYS A 298 -21.18 15.83 43.23
CA LYS A 298 -20.26 15.53 44.32
C LYS A 298 -20.66 14.28 45.10
N ASN A 299 -21.96 14.11 45.35
CA ASN A 299 -22.49 12.96 46.08
C ASN A 299 -22.36 11.66 45.31
N ARG A 300 -22.55 11.67 43.98
CA ARG A 300 -22.33 10.47 43.13
C ARG A 300 -20.87 10.15 42.88
N GLY A 301 -19.95 11.10 43.11
CA GLY A 301 -18.51 10.89 43.06
C GLY A 301 -17.91 10.74 41.65
N PHE A 302 -18.64 11.09 40.61
CA PHE A 302 -18.15 11.08 39.21
C PHE A 302 -18.85 12.15 38.39
N VAL A 303 -18.19 12.53 37.27
CA VAL A 303 -18.73 13.40 36.22
C VAL A 303 -18.67 12.70 34.89
N LYS A 304 -19.66 12.94 34.04
CA LYS A 304 -19.77 12.42 32.69
C LYS A 304 -20.08 13.57 31.72
N ALA A 305 -19.60 13.48 30.49
CA ALA A 305 -20.01 14.39 29.44
C ALA A 305 -21.36 13.94 28.87
N ASP A 306 -22.39 14.78 29.03
CA ASP A 306 -23.77 14.48 28.66
C ASP A 306 -24.29 15.41 27.52
N GLY A 307 -23.47 16.36 27.06
CA GLY A 307 -23.80 17.30 25.98
C GLY A 307 -24.06 16.59 24.66
N GLU A 308 -24.88 17.22 23.83
CA GLU A 308 -25.37 16.68 22.55
C GLU A 308 -24.23 16.14 21.68
N CYS A 309 -23.12 16.90 21.57
CA CYS A 309 -21.95 16.55 20.77
C CYS A 309 -21.13 15.39 21.36
N TYR A 310 -21.31 15.07 22.66
CA TYR A 310 -20.56 14.05 23.38
C TYR A 310 -21.41 12.82 23.77
N LYS A 311 -22.61 12.65 23.25
CA LYS A 311 -23.49 11.49 23.54
C LYS A 311 -22.85 10.13 23.29
N TRP A 312 -21.81 10.10 22.44
CA TRP A 312 -21.03 8.89 22.16
C TRP A 312 -20.01 8.54 23.25
N VAL A 313 -19.73 9.48 24.19
CA VAL A 313 -18.79 9.26 25.29
C VAL A 313 -19.47 8.46 26.37
N SER A 314 -19.05 7.23 26.61
CA SER A 314 -19.62 6.35 27.62
C SER A 314 -18.88 6.40 28.95
N GLU A 315 -17.61 6.77 28.95
CA GLU A 315 -16.76 6.83 30.11
C GLU A 315 -17.08 8.06 30.99
N ARG A 316 -16.63 7.95 32.25
CA ARG A 316 -16.78 8.96 33.27
C ARG A 316 -15.45 9.27 33.95
N LEU A 317 -15.32 10.45 34.52
CA LEU A 317 -14.23 10.79 35.42
C LEU A 317 -14.68 10.59 36.85
N ASP A 318 -14.01 9.68 37.54
CA ASP A 318 -14.25 9.49 39.00
C ASP A 318 -13.51 10.57 39.79
N GLN A 319 -14.09 11.00 40.88
CA GLN A 319 -13.41 11.91 41.79
C GLN A 319 -12.16 11.22 42.33
N GLU A 320 -10.97 11.77 42.06
CA GLU A 320 -9.74 11.28 42.68
C GLU A 320 -9.90 11.32 44.20
N LYS A 321 -10.01 10.14 44.83
CA LYS A 321 -9.90 10.01 46.28
C LYS A 321 -8.50 10.48 46.67
N GLY A 322 -8.41 11.68 47.19
CA GLY A 322 -7.24 12.49 47.44
C GLY A 322 -5.92 11.70 47.55
N ARG A 323 -5.00 12.00 46.68
CA ARG A 323 -3.56 11.84 46.89
C ARG A 323 -2.96 13.18 47.31
#